data_89eef51875755f27b21924eeb4f42d16
#
_entry.id   89eef51875755f27b21924eeb4f42d16
#
_cell.length_a   1.000
_cell.length_b   1.000
_cell.length_c   1.000
_cell.angle_alpha   90.00
_cell.angle_beta   90.00
_cell.angle_gamma   90.00
#
_symmetry.space_group_name_H-M   'P 1'
#
loop_
_entity.id
_entity.type
_entity.pdbx_description
1 polymer ?
#
loop_
_entity_poly.entity_id
_entity_poly.type
_entity_poly.pdbx_seq_one_letter_code
_entity_poly.pdbx_strand_id
1 'polypeptide(L)'
;EMLSQHIISQPVFEALFGDYEFAKKNPVSKSLQKMLDLLDDEAKTEEEHEKLQKFYNYVKTTVGDITDGAARQKLIVELYDKFFKVASPKTVEKLGIVYTPVEVVDFIIHSVAHIIHKEFGRSLGDENVHILDPFTGTGTFITRLLQSGLLKKDVLARKYGNEIHANEIVLMAYYIASINIESVYHSIMEGEEYKPFDGICLTDTFQLGEERNADNLYTEEFPVNSKRVIAQKKKPITVIVGNPPYSVGQKSANDNAQNQDYPTLNSRIENTYAIGTKANSIKALYDSYIKAFRWASDRINPNQGGIIGFVTNGTWIDGNGMDGFRKTIEKEFSSIYVFNLRGNQRTSGELSRKEGGKIFGSGSRTPIAITILVKHPDKP
;
A
#
# COMPACT_ATOMS: atom_id res chain seq x y z
N GLU A 1 21.37 -2.83 1.44
CA GLU A 1 20.15 -3.49 1.91
C GLU A 1 19.26 -3.91 0.74
N MET A 2 18.86 -3.01 -0.18
CA MET A 2 18.03 -3.38 -1.34
C MET A 2 18.68 -4.44 -2.22
N LEU A 3 20.00 -4.36 -2.47
CA LEU A 3 20.74 -5.39 -3.21
C LEU A 3 20.70 -6.75 -2.49
N SER A 4 20.92 -6.76 -1.17
CA SER A 4 20.83 -7.99 -0.38
C SER A 4 19.42 -8.59 -0.40
N GLN A 5 18.40 -7.76 -0.29
CA GLN A 5 17.01 -8.21 -0.43
C GLN A 5 16.73 -8.77 -1.83
N HIS A 6 17.26 -8.14 -2.88
CA HIS A 6 17.12 -8.62 -4.25
C HIS A 6 17.82 -9.97 -4.47
N ILE A 7 19.07 -10.12 -4.04
CA ILE A 7 19.83 -11.39 -4.14
C ILE A 7 19.07 -12.55 -3.50
N ILE A 8 18.49 -12.33 -2.33
CA ILE A 8 17.79 -13.37 -1.58
C ILE A 8 16.43 -13.70 -2.22
N SER A 9 15.74 -12.70 -2.74
CA SER A 9 14.35 -12.85 -3.21
C SER A 9 14.22 -13.30 -4.66
N GLN A 10 15.14 -12.87 -5.53
CA GLN A 10 15.06 -13.15 -6.97
C GLN A 10 14.92 -14.64 -7.28
N PRO A 11 15.76 -15.55 -6.76
CA PRO A 11 15.63 -16.98 -7.05
C PRO A 11 14.32 -17.59 -6.52
N VAL A 12 13.77 -17.05 -5.42
CA VAL A 12 12.46 -17.45 -4.91
C VAL A 12 11.38 -17.07 -5.92
N PHE A 13 11.41 -15.84 -6.43
CA PHE A 13 10.44 -15.39 -7.43
C PHE A 13 10.59 -16.11 -8.77
N GLU A 14 11.80 -16.42 -9.21
CA GLU A 14 12.04 -17.23 -10.41
C GLU A 14 11.50 -18.66 -10.23
N ALA A 15 11.68 -19.25 -9.04
CA ALA A 15 11.15 -20.58 -8.75
C ALA A 15 9.61 -20.61 -8.68
N LEU A 16 8.99 -19.53 -8.14
CA LEU A 16 7.54 -19.42 -7.98
C LEU A 16 6.82 -19.02 -9.27
N PHE A 17 7.46 -18.20 -10.10
CA PHE A 17 6.85 -17.48 -11.23
C PHE A 17 7.69 -17.53 -12.49
N GLY A 18 8.45 -18.62 -12.69
CA GLY A 18 9.30 -18.80 -13.88
C GLY A 18 8.57 -18.59 -15.21
N ASP A 19 7.27 -18.90 -15.23
CA ASP A 19 6.40 -18.71 -16.40
C ASP A 19 6.15 -17.22 -16.74
N TYR A 20 6.29 -16.31 -15.78
CA TYR A 20 6.01 -14.87 -15.98
C TYR A 20 7.23 -14.03 -16.33
N GLU A 21 8.44 -14.61 -16.35
CA GLU A 21 9.69 -13.85 -16.59
C GLU A 21 9.82 -12.56 -15.74
N PHE A 22 9.24 -12.56 -14.54
CA PHE A 22 9.13 -11.38 -13.67
C PHE A 22 10.48 -10.68 -13.48
N ALA A 23 11.52 -11.43 -13.09
CA ALA A 23 12.85 -10.86 -12.84
C ALA A 23 13.41 -10.14 -14.07
N LYS A 24 13.08 -10.64 -15.29
CA LYS A 24 13.51 -10.06 -16.56
C LYS A 24 12.66 -8.87 -17.01
N LYS A 25 11.42 -8.76 -16.55
CA LYS A 25 10.47 -7.72 -17.02
C LYS A 25 10.29 -6.59 -16.03
N ASN A 26 10.40 -6.84 -14.71
CA ASN A 26 10.27 -5.79 -13.70
C ASN A 26 11.43 -4.79 -13.76
N PRO A 27 11.17 -3.46 -13.88
CA PRO A 27 12.22 -2.46 -14.07
C PRO A 27 13.16 -2.27 -12.88
N VAL A 28 12.65 -2.45 -11.65
CA VAL A 28 13.45 -2.35 -10.43
C VAL A 28 14.37 -3.56 -10.31
N SER A 29 13.84 -4.76 -10.56
CA SER A 29 14.63 -6.00 -10.60
C SER A 29 15.76 -5.92 -11.63
N LYS A 30 15.48 -5.43 -12.84
CA LYS A 30 16.50 -5.21 -13.88
C LYS A 30 17.60 -4.26 -13.45
N SER A 31 17.25 -3.18 -12.79
CA SER A 31 18.24 -2.20 -12.33
C SER A 31 19.13 -2.79 -11.24
N LEU A 32 18.54 -3.49 -10.26
CA LEU A 32 19.30 -4.15 -9.20
C LEU A 32 20.20 -5.27 -9.74
N GLN A 33 19.72 -6.05 -10.71
CA GLN A 33 20.53 -7.07 -11.36
C GLN A 33 21.75 -6.47 -12.07
N LYS A 34 21.56 -5.37 -12.81
CA LYS A 34 22.68 -4.67 -13.46
C LYS A 34 23.71 -4.17 -12.42
N MET A 35 23.27 -3.68 -11.27
CA MET A 35 24.17 -3.29 -10.20
C MET A 35 24.95 -4.48 -9.64
N LEU A 36 24.29 -5.63 -9.49
CA LEU A 36 24.94 -6.88 -9.05
C LEU A 36 25.95 -7.35 -10.07
N ASP A 37 25.61 -7.35 -11.36
CA ASP A 37 26.52 -7.77 -12.43
C ASP A 37 27.81 -6.95 -12.46
N LEU A 38 27.75 -5.69 -12.01
CA LEU A 38 28.94 -4.82 -11.86
C LEU A 38 29.77 -5.11 -10.60
N LEU A 39 29.14 -5.73 -9.59
CA LEU A 39 29.81 -6.05 -8.30
C LEU A 39 30.29 -7.51 -8.23
N ASP A 40 29.85 -8.39 -9.15
CA ASP A 40 30.01 -9.84 -9.07
C ASP A 40 31.45 -10.35 -9.31
N ASP A 41 32.42 -9.45 -9.54
CA ASP A 41 33.83 -9.83 -9.66
C ASP A 41 34.54 -10.14 -8.31
N GLU A 42 33.91 -9.90 -7.13
CA GLU A 42 34.63 -9.98 -5.86
C GLU A 42 33.96 -10.68 -4.64
N ALA A 43 32.68 -11.13 -4.69
CA ALA A 43 32.04 -11.56 -3.42
C ALA A 43 30.96 -12.65 -3.53
N LYS A 44 31.32 -13.92 -3.62
CA LYS A 44 30.43 -15.02 -3.23
C LYS A 44 31.17 -16.06 -2.38
N THR A 45 30.71 -16.23 -1.12
CA THR A 45 31.13 -17.38 -0.29
C THR A 45 30.26 -18.60 -0.63
N GLU A 46 30.87 -19.71 -0.99
CA GLU A 46 30.22 -20.98 -1.40
C GLU A 46 29.23 -21.51 -0.35
N GLU A 47 29.50 -21.31 0.93
CA GLU A 47 28.68 -21.84 2.03
C GLU A 47 27.32 -21.14 2.23
N GLU A 48 27.22 -19.86 1.96
CA GLU A 48 25.96 -19.10 1.99
C GLU A 48 25.10 -19.46 0.76
N HIS A 49 25.74 -19.72 -0.36
CA HIS A 49 25.07 -20.15 -1.59
C HIS A 49 24.39 -21.51 -1.43
N GLU A 50 25.02 -22.49 -0.77
CA GLU A 50 24.40 -23.82 -0.54
C GLU A 50 23.17 -23.77 0.36
N LYS A 51 23.19 -22.97 1.42
CA LYS A 51 22.03 -22.83 2.33
C LYS A 51 20.83 -22.20 1.63
N LEU A 52 21.07 -21.16 0.83
CA LEU A 52 20.06 -20.50 0.02
C LEU A 52 19.51 -21.45 -1.04
N GLN A 53 20.36 -22.24 -1.70
CA GLN A 53 19.95 -23.20 -2.73
C GLN A 53 19.03 -24.30 -2.17
N LYS A 54 19.29 -24.79 -0.95
CA LYS A 54 18.40 -25.74 -0.26
C LYS A 54 17.05 -25.13 0.03
N PHE A 55 17.00 -23.88 0.45
CA PHE A 55 15.76 -23.14 0.67
C PHE A 55 14.99 -22.92 -0.65
N TYR A 56 15.66 -22.53 -1.73
CA TYR A 56 15.03 -22.36 -3.04
C TYR A 56 14.45 -23.67 -3.58
N ASN A 57 15.17 -24.77 -3.44
CA ASN A 57 14.67 -26.10 -3.84
C ASN A 57 13.44 -26.51 -3.03
N TYR A 58 13.43 -26.23 -1.73
CA TYR A 58 12.27 -26.45 -0.86
C TYR A 58 11.07 -25.63 -1.31
N VAL A 59 11.25 -24.33 -1.56
CA VAL A 59 10.18 -23.45 -2.06
C VAL A 59 9.66 -23.95 -3.40
N LYS A 60 10.53 -24.27 -4.35
CA LYS A 60 10.19 -24.79 -5.69
C LYS A 60 9.38 -26.09 -5.62
N THR A 61 9.78 -27.01 -4.76
CA THR A 61 9.07 -28.29 -4.58
C THR A 61 7.70 -28.05 -3.92
N THR A 62 7.63 -27.19 -2.90
CA THR A 62 6.38 -26.93 -2.16
C THR A 62 5.35 -26.20 -3.02
N VAL A 63 5.78 -25.38 -3.98
CA VAL A 63 4.90 -24.55 -4.84
C VAL A 63 4.57 -25.25 -6.14
N GLY A 64 5.49 -26.09 -6.64
CA GLY A 64 5.32 -26.78 -7.94
C GLY A 64 4.08 -27.66 -8.03
N ASP A 65 3.56 -28.14 -6.89
CA ASP A 65 2.37 -28.99 -6.80
C ASP A 65 1.06 -28.19 -6.72
N ILE A 66 1.11 -26.85 -6.61
CA ILE A 66 -0.09 -26.01 -6.46
C ILE A 66 -0.53 -25.49 -7.83
N THR A 67 -1.58 -26.07 -8.36
CA THR A 67 -2.21 -25.65 -9.63
C THR A 67 -3.26 -24.56 -9.47
N ASP A 68 -3.82 -24.38 -8.24
CA ASP A 68 -4.82 -23.35 -7.96
C ASP A 68 -4.16 -22.00 -7.67
N GLY A 69 -4.53 -20.98 -8.46
CA GLY A 69 -4.00 -19.61 -8.35
C GLY A 69 -4.27 -18.94 -6.99
N ALA A 70 -5.43 -19.19 -6.37
CA ALA A 70 -5.76 -18.64 -5.06
C ALA A 70 -4.93 -19.29 -3.93
N ALA A 71 -4.72 -20.61 -4.00
CA ALA A 71 -3.87 -21.35 -3.08
C ALA A 71 -2.39 -20.91 -3.24
N ARG A 72 -1.92 -20.70 -4.47
CA ARG A 72 -0.58 -20.18 -4.76
C ARG A 72 -0.39 -18.77 -4.17
N GLN A 73 -1.35 -17.87 -4.38
CA GLN A 73 -1.33 -16.51 -3.79
C GLN A 73 -1.28 -16.55 -2.26
N LYS A 74 -2.08 -17.39 -1.62
CA LYS A 74 -2.09 -17.56 -0.15
C LYS A 74 -0.72 -18.05 0.34
N LEU A 75 -0.12 -19.03 -0.33
CA LEU A 75 1.21 -19.54 0.04
C LEU A 75 2.30 -18.46 -0.09
N ILE A 76 2.25 -17.63 -1.14
CA ILE A 76 3.20 -16.53 -1.32
C ILE A 76 3.12 -15.54 -0.17
N VAL A 77 1.91 -15.15 0.24
CA VAL A 77 1.68 -14.26 1.37
C VAL A 77 2.19 -14.90 2.67
N GLU A 78 1.94 -16.20 2.89
CA GLU A 78 2.43 -16.94 4.06
C GLU A 78 3.97 -17.07 4.08
N LEU A 79 4.58 -17.37 2.95
CA LEU A 79 6.05 -17.44 2.82
C LEU A 79 6.69 -16.08 3.06
N TYR A 80 6.07 -15.02 2.53
CA TYR A 80 6.48 -13.64 2.78
C TYR A 80 6.43 -13.30 4.27
N ASP A 81 5.29 -13.55 4.93
CA ASP A 81 5.11 -13.26 6.35
C ASP A 81 6.11 -14.03 7.22
N LYS A 82 6.32 -15.32 6.92
CA LYS A 82 7.32 -16.16 7.60
C LYS A 82 8.75 -15.70 7.32
N PHE A 83 9.07 -15.41 6.06
CA PHE A 83 10.40 -14.97 5.65
C PHE A 83 10.78 -13.65 6.34
N PHE A 84 9.90 -12.66 6.29
CA PHE A 84 10.14 -11.35 6.92
C PHE A 84 10.24 -11.43 8.44
N LYS A 85 9.41 -12.23 9.10
CA LYS A 85 9.52 -12.45 10.55
C LYS A 85 10.85 -13.07 10.96
N VAL A 86 11.46 -13.87 10.08
CA VAL A 86 12.75 -14.53 10.36
C VAL A 86 13.92 -13.68 9.90
N ALA A 87 13.88 -13.15 8.67
CA ALA A 87 15.00 -12.44 8.05
C ALA A 87 15.13 -10.98 8.52
N SER A 88 14.02 -10.33 8.85
CA SER A 88 14.02 -8.92 9.25
C SER A 88 12.92 -8.58 10.26
N PRO A 89 12.88 -9.24 11.43
CA PRO A 89 11.81 -9.05 12.41
C PRO A 89 11.68 -7.59 12.87
N LYS A 90 12.80 -6.87 12.98
CA LYS A 90 12.83 -5.45 13.31
C LYS A 90 12.19 -4.58 12.22
N THR A 91 12.34 -4.94 10.96
CA THR A 91 11.76 -4.21 9.82
C THR A 91 10.24 -4.37 9.78
N VAL A 92 9.74 -5.59 10.00
CA VAL A 92 8.29 -5.88 10.08
C VAL A 92 7.62 -5.11 11.21
N GLU A 93 8.21 -5.14 12.41
CA GLU A 93 7.70 -4.42 13.59
C GLU A 93 7.76 -2.90 13.40
N LYS A 94 8.81 -2.42 12.76
CA LYS A 94 9.07 -1.00 12.52
C LYS A 94 8.20 -0.40 11.40
N LEU A 95 7.91 -1.13 10.34
CA LEU A 95 7.11 -0.67 9.22
C LEU A 95 5.62 -0.75 9.48
N GLY A 96 5.21 -1.39 10.59
CA GLY A 96 3.79 -1.56 10.91
C GLY A 96 3.05 -2.34 9.82
N ILE A 97 3.73 -3.28 9.16
CA ILE A 97 3.13 -4.13 8.13
C ILE A 97 2.04 -4.97 8.80
N VAL A 98 0.80 -4.59 8.57
CA VAL A 98 -0.38 -5.26 9.08
C VAL A 98 -1.14 -5.83 7.88
N TYR A 99 -1.31 -7.15 7.87
CA TYR A 99 -2.17 -7.79 6.88
C TYR A 99 -3.61 -7.34 7.06
N THR A 100 -4.20 -6.78 6.01
CA THR A 100 -5.61 -6.37 6.02
C THR A 100 -6.49 -7.57 5.67
N PRO A 101 -7.46 -7.96 6.53
CA PRO A 101 -8.40 -9.02 6.20
C PRO A 101 -9.13 -8.74 4.89
N VAL A 102 -9.30 -9.76 4.06
CA VAL A 102 -9.93 -9.60 2.73
C VAL A 102 -11.36 -9.08 2.81
N GLU A 103 -12.08 -9.44 3.87
CA GLU A 103 -13.45 -8.99 4.13
C GLU A 103 -13.52 -7.47 4.36
N VAL A 104 -12.50 -6.91 5.03
CA VAL A 104 -12.38 -5.46 5.23
C VAL A 104 -12.09 -4.75 3.91
N VAL A 105 -11.19 -5.32 3.11
CA VAL A 105 -10.84 -4.79 1.78
C VAL A 105 -12.06 -4.82 0.85
N ASP A 106 -12.76 -5.95 0.78
CA ASP A 106 -13.97 -6.10 -0.04
C ASP A 106 -15.05 -5.11 0.38
N PHE A 107 -15.27 -4.95 1.69
CA PHE A 107 -16.23 -3.98 2.21
C PHE A 107 -15.88 -2.55 1.76
N ILE A 108 -14.62 -2.15 1.84
CA ILE A 108 -14.16 -0.82 1.40
C ILE A 108 -14.38 -0.64 -0.09
N ILE A 109 -13.96 -1.61 -0.92
CA ILE A 109 -14.06 -1.54 -2.39
C ILE A 109 -15.52 -1.42 -2.82
N HIS A 110 -16.41 -2.26 -2.29
CA HIS A 110 -17.84 -2.23 -2.61
C HIS A 110 -18.52 -0.96 -2.09
N SER A 111 -18.14 -0.48 -0.90
CA SER A 111 -18.67 0.78 -0.35
C SER A 111 -18.23 1.96 -1.21
N VAL A 112 -16.96 2.03 -1.63
CA VAL A 112 -16.47 3.09 -2.53
C VAL A 112 -17.17 3.02 -3.89
N ALA A 113 -17.38 1.82 -4.44
CA ALA A 113 -18.12 1.63 -5.69
C ALA A 113 -19.59 2.11 -5.59
N HIS A 114 -20.23 1.86 -4.45
CA HIS A 114 -21.58 2.36 -4.19
C HIS A 114 -21.60 3.89 -4.06
N ILE A 115 -20.66 4.45 -3.30
CA ILE A 115 -20.59 5.88 -3.00
C ILE A 115 -20.22 6.69 -4.25
N ILE A 116 -19.28 6.23 -5.09
CA ILE A 116 -18.95 6.94 -6.33
C ILE A 116 -20.16 7.00 -7.28
N HIS A 117 -20.95 5.93 -7.31
CA HIS A 117 -22.20 5.93 -8.09
C HIS A 117 -23.22 6.90 -7.50
N LYS A 118 -23.43 6.85 -6.19
CA LYS A 118 -24.41 7.70 -5.49
C LYS A 118 -24.07 9.19 -5.57
N GLU A 119 -22.80 9.55 -5.39
CA GLU A 119 -22.39 10.95 -5.26
C GLU A 119 -22.00 11.59 -6.60
N PHE A 120 -21.45 10.80 -7.54
CA PHE A 120 -20.92 11.31 -8.81
C PHE A 120 -21.61 10.72 -10.05
N GLY A 121 -22.55 9.76 -9.90
CA GLY A 121 -23.19 9.06 -11.01
C GLY A 121 -22.23 8.23 -11.86
N ARG A 122 -21.07 7.86 -11.30
CA ARG A 122 -19.97 7.17 -12.00
C ARG A 122 -19.74 5.78 -11.43
N SER A 123 -19.04 4.94 -12.17
CA SER A 123 -18.57 3.62 -11.73
C SER A 123 -17.05 3.58 -11.62
N LEU A 124 -16.51 2.62 -10.87
CA LEU A 124 -15.05 2.40 -10.82
C LEU A 124 -14.48 1.99 -12.19
N GLY A 125 -15.31 1.42 -13.07
CA GLY A 125 -14.94 1.02 -14.42
C GLY A 125 -14.91 2.15 -15.44
N ASP A 126 -15.50 3.32 -15.13
CA ASP A 126 -15.58 4.43 -16.07
C ASP A 126 -14.20 4.98 -16.43
N GLU A 127 -14.11 5.50 -17.65
CA GLU A 127 -12.91 6.16 -18.15
C GLU A 127 -12.56 7.40 -17.30
N ASN A 128 -11.27 7.62 -17.06
CA ASN A 128 -10.75 8.70 -16.19
C ASN A 128 -11.18 8.61 -14.72
N VAL A 129 -11.62 7.45 -14.24
CA VAL A 129 -11.69 7.14 -12.81
C VAL A 129 -10.38 6.47 -12.40
N HIS A 130 -9.41 7.26 -11.99
CA HIS A 130 -8.11 6.76 -11.53
C HIS A 130 -8.18 6.32 -10.08
N ILE A 131 -7.74 5.09 -9.82
CA ILE A 131 -7.76 4.44 -8.49
C ILE A 131 -6.32 4.28 -8.02
N LEU A 132 -6.02 4.70 -6.81
CA LEU A 132 -4.69 4.60 -6.20
C LEU A 132 -4.76 3.91 -4.83
N ASP A 133 -3.91 2.90 -4.67
CA ASP A 133 -3.51 2.39 -3.35
C ASP A 133 -2.12 2.94 -3.02
N PRO A 134 -2.03 3.94 -2.13
CA PRO A 134 -0.75 4.59 -1.82
C PRO A 134 0.11 3.84 -0.80
N PHE A 135 -0.39 2.73 -0.23
CA PHE A 135 0.27 1.91 0.79
C PHE A 135 0.02 0.43 0.52
N THR A 136 0.46 0.00 -0.67
CA THR A 136 0.02 -1.22 -1.35
C THR A 136 0.33 -2.51 -0.58
N GLY A 137 1.42 -2.55 0.18
CA GLY A 137 1.85 -3.78 0.86
C GLY A 137 2.03 -4.92 -0.13
N THR A 138 1.30 -6.01 0.06
CA THR A 138 1.32 -7.19 -0.82
C THR A 138 0.33 -7.11 -1.99
N GLY A 139 -0.31 -5.97 -2.21
CA GLY A 139 -1.23 -5.75 -3.34
C GLY A 139 -2.68 -6.15 -3.09
N THR A 140 -3.10 -6.36 -1.83
CA THR A 140 -4.42 -6.93 -1.51
C THR A 140 -5.57 -6.06 -2.03
N PHE A 141 -5.52 -4.73 -1.88
CA PHE A 141 -6.59 -3.85 -2.38
C PHE A 141 -6.74 -3.95 -3.90
N ILE A 142 -5.63 -3.94 -4.64
CA ILE A 142 -5.67 -3.99 -6.10
C ILE A 142 -6.12 -5.38 -6.57
N THR A 143 -5.60 -6.46 -6.00
CA THR A 143 -6.01 -7.83 -6.38
C THR A 143 -7.49 -8.07 -6.10
N ARG A 144 -8.00 -7.61 -4.94
CA ARG A 144 -9.43 -7.72 -4.62
C ARG A 144 -10.29 -6.84 -5.53
N LEU A 145 -9.83 -5.65 -5.90
CA LEU A 145 -10.51 -4.81 -6.89
C LEU A 145 -10.65 -5.52 -8.24
N LEU A 146 -9.59 -6.14 -8.74
CA LEU A 146 -9.61 -6.91 -10.00
C LEU A 146 -10.59 -8.09 -9.93
N GLN A 147 -10.64 -8.78 -8.79
CA GLN A 147 -11.50 -9.95 -8.55
C GLN A 147 -12.95 -9.60 -8.20
N SER A 148 -13.25 -8.35 -7.86
CA SER A 148 -14.55 -7.93 -7.31
C SER A 148 -15.74 -8.07 -8.26
N GLY A 149 -15.50 -8.21 -9.58
CA GLY A 149 -16.54 -8.13 -10.61
C GLY A 149 -17.06 -6.72 -10.91
N LEU A 150 -16.58 -5.69 -10.18
CA LEU A 150 -16.93 -4.28 -10.41
C LEU A 150 -16.28 -3.70 -11.67
N LEU A 151 -15.15 -4.27 -12.08
CA LEU A 151 -14.48 -3.95 -13.32
C LEU A 151 -14.81 -5.04 -14.35
N LYS A 152 -15.63 -4.71 -15.33
CA LYS A 152 -15.97 -5.65 -16.40
C LYS A 152 -14.74 -5.99 -17.25
N LYS A 153 -14.75 -7.17 -17.86
CA LYS A 153 -13.60 -7.67 -18.63
C LYS A 153 -13.20 -6.76 -19.81
N ASP A 154 -14.17 -6.12 -20.45
CA ASP A 154 -13.96 -5.18 -21.55
C ASP A 154 -13.22 -3.89 -21.17
N VAL A 155 -13.34 -3.44 -19.90
CA VAL A 155 -12.63 -2.24 -19.41
C VAL A 155 -11.37 -2.59 -18.62
N LEU A 156 -11.19 -3.86 -18.24
CA LEU A 156 -10.14 -4.29 -17.33
C LEU A 156 -8.74 -4.00 -17.87
N ALA A 157 -8.49 -4.27 -19.16
CA ALA A 157 -7.21 -4.01 -19.79
C ALA A 157 -6.81 -2.51 -19.76
N ARG A 158 -7.78 -1.61 -19.98
CA ARG A 158 -7.58 -0.16 -19.88
C ARG A 158 -7.31 0.26 -18.43
N LYS A 159 -8.09 -0.24 -17.48
CA LYS A 159 -7.91 0.04 -16.05
C LYS A 159 -6.55 -0.41 -15.56
N TYR A 160 -6.17 -1.66 -15.83
CA TYR A 160 -4.89 -2.24 -15.48
C TYR A 160 -3.71 -1.47 -16.08
N GLY A 161 -3.80 -1.10 -17.34
CA GLY A 161 -2.71 -0.42 -18.04
C GLY A 161 -2.55 1.07 -17.73
N ASN A 162 -3.63 1.77 -17.30
CA ASN A 162 -3.58 3.23 -17.27
C ASN A 162 -4.20 3.90 -16.05
N GLU A 163 -5.14 3.26 -15.34
CA GLU A 163 -6.02 3.95 -14.37
C GLU A 163 -6.02 3.30 -12.98
N ILE A 164 -5.27 2.21 -12.78
CA ILE A 164 -5.00 1.63 -11.47
C ILE A 164 -3.55 1.91 -11.12
N HIS A 165 -3.32 2.44 -9.92
CA HIS A 165 -2.03 2.88 -9.43
C HIS A 165 -1.75 2.31 -8.05
N ALA A 166 -0.47 2.09 -7.75
CA ALA A 166 -0.04 1.51 -6.49
C ALA A 166 1.32 2.10 -6.09
N ASN A 167 1.54 2.35 -4.80
CA ASN A 167 2.83 2.78 -4.26
C ASN A 167 3.26 1.86 -3.13
N GLU A 168 4.52 1.46 -3.14
CA GLU A 168 5.12 0.67 -2.08
C GLU A 168 6.56 1.13 -1.85
N ILE A 169 6.94 1.29 -0.58
CA ILE A 169 8.27 1.76 -0.19
C ILE A 169 9.25 0.61 0.03
N VAL A 170 8.72 -0.57 0.39
CA VAL A 170 9.53 -1.76 0.71
C VAL A 170 9.72 -2.59 -0.53
N LEU A 171 10.97 -2.80 -0.96
CA LEU A 171 11.30 -3.52 -2.18
C LEU A 171 10.63 -4.90 -2.26
N MET A 172 10.66 -5.67 -1.20
CA MET A 172 10.08 -7.01 -1.18
C MET A 172 8.56 -6.99 -1.30
N ALA A 173 7.89 -6.07 -0.60
CA ALA A 173 6.45 -5.90 -0.72
C ALA A 173 6.06 -5.43 -2.13
N TYR A 174 6.84 -4.52 -2.72
CA TYR A 174 6.71 -4.08 -4.10
C TYR A 174 6.78 -5.26 -5.10
N TYR A 175 7.74 -6.19 -4.93
CA TYR A 175 7.84 -7.37 -5.78
C TYR A 175 6.63 -8.27 -5.64
N ILE A 176 6.22 -8.56 -4.40
CA ILE A 176 5.07 -9.42 -4.13
C ILE A 176 3.78 -8.80 -4.66
N ALA A 177 3.59 -7.50 -4.43
CA ALA A 177 2.43 -6.78 -4.97
C ALA A 177 2.39 -6.84 -6.49
N SER A 178 3.51 -6.57 -7.17
CA SER A 178 3.61 -6.66 -8.63
C SER A 178 3.16 -8.03 -9.13
N ILE A 179 3.73 -9.09 -8.57
CA ILE A 179 3.45 -10.47 -8.98
C ILE A 179 2.00 -10.86 -8.67
N ASN A 180 1.49 -10.53 -7.48
CA ASN A 180 0.11 -10.86 -7.11
C ASN A 180 -0.89 -10.16 -8.04
N ILE A 181 -0.68 -8.89 -8.34
CA ILE A 181 -1.54 -8.11 -9.23
C ILE A 181 -1.48 -8.67 -10.66
N GLU A 182 -0.29 -8.95 -11.18
CA GLU A 182 -0.07 -9.55 -12.50
C GLU A 182 -0.72 -10.93 -12.61
N SER A 183 -0.51 -11.80 -11.63
CA SER A 183 -1.09 -13.14 -11.59
C SER A 183 -2.61 -13.11 -11.61
N VAL A 184 -3.23 -12.23 -10.81
CA VAL A 184 -4.69 -12.07 -10.78
C VAL A 184 -5.21 -11.52 -12.11
N TYR A 185 -4.57 -10.50 -12.66
CA TYR A 185 -4.96 -9.93 -13.96
C TYR A 185 -4.95 -11.02 -15.05
N HIS A 186 -3.84 -11.76 -15.18
CA HIS A 186 -3.71 -12.79 -16.21
C HIS A 186 -4.64 -13.98 -15.99
N SER A 187 -4.99 -14.32 -14.74
CA SER A 187 -5.99 -15.35 -14.48
C SER A 187 -7.41 -14.94 -14.93
N ILE A 188 -7.72 -13.64 -14.96
CA ILE A 188 -9.00 -13.13 -15.44
C ILE A 188 -9.00 -12.97 -16.97
N MET A 189 -7.88 -12.52 -17.54
CA MET A 189 -7.70 -12.23 -18.96
C MET A 189 -7.10 -13.41 -19.73
N GLU A 190 -7.56 -14.62 -19.47
CA GLU A 190 -7.08 -15.86 -20.05
C GLU A 190 -6.78 -15.74 -21.56
N GLY A 191 -5.60 -16.23 -21.99
CA GLY A 191 -5.17 -16.24 -23.38
C GLY A 191 -4.55 -14.95 -23.91
N GLU A 192 -4.44 -13.89 -23.10
CA GLU A 192 -3.68 -12.70 -23.47
C GLU A 192 -2.17 -12.88 -23.27
N GLU A 193 -1.38 -12.17 -24.09
CA GLU A 193 0.06 -12.07 -23.89
C GLU A 193 0.40 -11.45 -22.54
N TYR A 194 1.48 -11.93 -21.91
CA TYR A 194 1.91 -11.40 -20.61
C TYR A 194 2.18 -9.89 -20.65
N LYS A 195 1.52 -9.18 -19.77
CA LYS A 195 1.62 -7.74 -19.60
C LYS A 195 1.98 -7.38 -18.15
N PRO A 196 3.15 -6.77 -17.89
CA PRO A 196 3.52 -6.34 -16.56
C PRO A 196 2.59 -5.23 -16.03
N PHE A 197 2.48 -5.11 -14.71
CA PHE A 197 1.71 -4.04 -14.08
C PHE A 197 2.55 -2.77 -13.97
N ASP A 198 2.39 -1.86 -14.92
CA ASP A 198 3.12 -0.58 -14.97
C ASP A 198 2.59 0.47 -13.98
N GLY A 199 1.44 0.22 -13.36
CA GLY A 199 0.81 1.12 -12.39
C GLY A 199 1.47 1.16 -11.03
N ILE A 200 2.36 0.20 -10.70
CA ILE A 200 3.05 0.18 -9.40
C ILE A 200 4.38 0.92 -9.44
N CYS A 201 4.63 1.71 -8.39
CA CYS A 201 5.86 2.47 -8.16
C CYS A 201 6.53 2.04 -6.86
N LEU A 202 7.86 1.82 -6.91
CA LEU A 202 8.68 1.72 -5.71
C LEU A 202 8.98 3.14 -5.25
N THR A 203 8.27 3.62 -4.22
CA THR A 203 8.36 5.02 -3.77
C THR A 203 7.78 5.21 -2.38
N ASP A 204 8.26 6.24 -1.70
CA ASP A 204 7.64 6.77 -0.49
C ASP A 204 6.50 7.72 -0.87
N THR A 205 5.27 7.34 -0.56
CA THR A 205 4.07 8.13 -0.87
C THR A 205 4.11 9.53 -0.26
N PHE A 206 4.60 9.69 0.96
CA PHE A 206 4.64 10.99 1.62
C PHE A 206 5.63 11.93 0.95
N GLN A 207 6.75 11.42 0.42
CA GLN A 207 7.72 12.21 -0.33
C GLN A 207 7.15 12.76 -1.65
N LEU A 208 6.13 12.13 -2.21
CA LEU A 208 5.50 12.62 -3.46
C LEU A 208 4.80 13.97 -3.28
N GLY A 209 4.47 14.33 -2.06
CA GLY A 209 3.89 15.64 -1.71
C GLY A 209 4.91 16.72 -1.39
N GLU A 210 6.21 16.38 -1.27
CA GLU A 210 7.25 17.32 -0.93
C GLU A 210 7.79 18.06 -2.16
N GLU A 211 8.00 19.39 -2.05
CA GLU A 211 8.38 20.23 -3.19
C GLU A 211 9.83 20.00 -3.66
N ARG A 212 10.73 19.58 -2.77
CA ARG A 212 12.18 19.63 -3.02
C ARG A 212 12.83 18.38 -3.58
N ASN A 213 12.20 17.19 -3.55
CA ASN A 213 12.92 15.96 -3.88
C ASN A 213 12.12 14.87 -4.60
N ALA A 214 10.92 15.14 -5.07
CA ALA A 214 10.12 14.12 -5.77
C ALA A 214 10.80 13.61 -7.06
N ASP A 215 11.68 14.39 -7.63
CA ASP A 215 12.37 14.06 -8.89
C ASP A 215 13.69 13.31 -8.67
N ASN A 216 14.22 13.24 -7.43
CA ASN A 216 15.58 12.75 -7.16
C ASN A 216 15.65 11.41 -6.42
N LEU A 217 14.53 10.82 -5.98
CA LEU A 217 14.56 9.51 -5.35
C LEU A 217 14.87 8.44 -6.40
N TYR A 218 16.15 8.00 -6.40
CA TYR A 218 16.64 6.90 -7.24
C TYR A 218 16.50 7.12 -8.76
N THR A 219 16.60 8.38 -9.26
CA THR A 219 16.48 8.67 -10.69
C THR A 219 17.57 8.00 -11.52
N GLU A 220 18.78 7.90 -10.99
CA GLU A 220 19.91 7.28 -11.68
C GLU A 220 19.86 5.75 -11.53
N GLU A 221 19.53 5.26 -10.33
CA GLU A 221 19.47 3.84 -10.03
C GLU A 221 18.25 3.15 -10.64
N PHE A 222 17.09 3.82 -10.62
CA PHE A 222 15.82 3.26 -11.11
C PHE A 222 15.12 4.17 -12.14
N PRO A 223 15.71 4.42 -13.32
CA PRO A 223 15.23 5.43 -14.26
C PRO A 223 13.81 5.15 -14.80
N VAL A 224 13.44 3.88 -14.99
CA VAL A 224 12.09 3.51 -15.45
C VAL A 224 11.07 3.70 -14.32
N ASN A 225 11.39 3.29 -13.10
CA ASN A 225 10.52 3.50 -11.94
C ASN A 225 10.30 5.00 -11.67
N SER A 226 11.35 5.81 -11.76
CA SER A 226 11.26 7.27 -11.59
C SER A 226 10.34 7.92 -12.64
N LYS A 227 10.40 7.47 -13.90
CA LYS A 227 9.47 7.92 -14.95
C LYS A 227 8.02 7.56 -14.62
N ARG A 228 7.76 6.35 -14.06
CA ARG A 228 6.43 5.93 -13.60
C ARG A 228 5.92 6.82 -12.46
N VAL A 229 6.77 7.12 -11.47
CA VAL A 229 6.45 8.03 -10.36
C VAL A 229 6.05 9.41 -10.87
N ILE A 230 6.85 10.01 -11.75
CA ILE A 230 6.55 11.32 -12.34
C ILE A 230 5.24 11.30 -13.15
N ALA A 231 5.00 10.24 -13.90
CA ALA A 231 3.75 10.08 -14.65
C ALA A 231 2.54 9.94 -13.72
N GLN A 232 2.67 9.14 -12.65
CA GLN A 232 1.60 8.93 -11.67
C GLN A 232 1.23 10.23 -10.93
N LYS A 233 2.21 11.08 -10.56
CA LYS A 233 1.97 12.40 -9.93
C LYS A 233 1.02 13.27 -10.75
N LYS A 234 1.05 13.17 -12.07
CA LYS A 234 0.22 13.95 -13.00
C LYS A 234 -1.17 13.35 -13.24
N LYS A 235 -1.44 12.14 -12.80
CA LYS A 235 -2.74 11.48 -13.01
C LYS A 235 -3.84 12.13 -12.17
N PRO A 236 -5.06 12.29 -12.71
CA PRO A 236 -6.20 12.84 -11.98
C PRO A 236 -6.82 11.78 -11.07
N ILE A 237 -6.20 11.54 -9.91
CA ILE A 237 -6.68 10.52 -8.97
C ILE A 237 -8.05 10.88 -8.43
N THR A 238 -9.02 9.99 -8.63
CA THR A 238 -10.42 10.13 -8.21
C THR A 238 -10.72 9.29 -6.98
N VAL A 239 -10.09 8.12 -6.85
CA VAL A 239 -10.32 7.19 -5.75
C VAL A 239 -8.99 6.83 -5.11
N ILE A 240 -8.90 6.97 -3.79
CA ILE A 240 -7.76 6.52 -2.99
C ILE A 240 -8.29 5.50 -1.98
N VAL A 241 -7.75 4.28 -2.02
CA VAL A 241 -8.10 3.20 -1.07
C VAL A 241 -6.82 2.62 -0.48
N GLY A 242 -6.88 2.14 0.77
CA GLY A 242 -5.70 1.52 1.35
C GLY A 242 -5.78 1.33 2.86
N ASN A 243 -4.70 0.75 3.39
CA ASN A 243 -4.44 0.60 4.81
C ASN A 243 -3.13 1.34 5.16
N PRO A 244 -3.19 2.64 5.50
CA PRO A 244 -2.00 3.41 5.86
C PRO A 244 -1.27 2.81 7.07
N PRO A 245 0.07 3.00 7.17
CA PRO A 245 0.81 2.55 8.34
C PRO A 245 0.34 3.27 9.62
N TYR A 246 0.31 2.55 10.75
CA TYR A 246 0.01 3.11 12.06
C TYR A 246 1.27 3.15 12.92
N SER A 247 1.72 4.33 13.27
CA SER A 247 2.85 4.44 14.18
C SER A 247 2.89 5.78 14.89
N VAL A 248 2.66 5.75 16.19
CA VAL A 248 2.87 6.90 17.04
C VAL A 248 4.37 7.04 17.30
N GLY A 249 4.98 8.10 16.79
CA GLY A 249 6.37 8.44 17.08
C GLY A 249 7.39 7.50 16.48
N GLN A 250 7.09 6.87 15.35
CA GLN A 250 8.14 6.25 14.55
C GLN A 250 9.16 7.33 14.20
N LYS A 251 10.31 7.21 14.82
CA LYS A 251 11.53 7.52 14.14
C LYS A 251 11.51 6.54 12.96
N SER A 252 11.22 7.06 11.78
CA SER A 252 11.09 6.28 10.56
C SER A 252 12.25 5.29 10.50
N ALA A 253 11.94 4.01 10.48
CA ALA A 253 12.94 3.00 10.70
C ALA A 253 13.14 2.11 9.47
N ASN A 254 12.84 2.62 8.31
CA ASN A 254 13.62 2.27 7.13
C ASN A 254 15.03 2.79 7.35
N ASP A 255 16.05 1.96 7.25
CA ASP A 255 17.42 2.38 7.42
C ASP A 255 17.81 3.52 6.47
N ASN A 256 17.06 3.70 5.37
CA ASN A 256 17.14 4.84 4.45
C ASN A 256 16.19 6.00 4.76
N ALA A 257 15.19 5.83 5.66
CA ALA A 257 14.20 6.84 5.99
C ALA A 257 14.23 7.26 7.47
N GLN A 258 15.24 6.85 8.24
CA GLN A 258 15.37 7.15 9.68
C GLN A 258 15.36 8.64 10.02
N ASN A 259 15.57 9.52 9.05
CA ASN A 259 15.58 10.96 9.19
C ASN A 259 14.80 11.67 8.09
N GLN A 260 13.90 10.98 7.37
CA GLN A 260 13.08 11.66 6.38
C GLN A 260 12.07 12.53 7.11
N ASP A 261 12.26 13.82 6.99
CA ASP A 261 11.28 14.82 7.35
C ASP A 261 10.37 15.08 6.14
N TYR A 262 9.09 15.31 6.43
CA TYR A 262 8.09 15.71 5.43
C TYR A 262 7.65 17.14 5.75
N PRO A 263 8.49 18.14 5.49
CA PRO A 263 8.25 19.50 5.94
C PRO A 263 6.98 20.12 5.35
N THR A 264 6.70 19.86 4.07
CA THR A 264 5.46 20.34 3.43
C THR A 264 4.23 19.69 4.06
N LEU A 265 4.23 18.38 4.21
CA LEU A 265 3.12 17.62 4.81
C LEU A 265 2.93 17.98 6.29
N ASN A 266 4.03 18.11 7.05
CA ASN A 266 3.98 18.53 8.44
C ASN A 266 3.43 19.96 8.59
N SER A 267 3.84 20.90 7.73
CA SER A 267 3.29 22.25 7.68
C SER A 267 1.80 22.25 7.33
N ARG A 268 1.37 21.39 6.42
CA ARG A 268 -0.06 21.21 6.09
C ARG A 268 -0.85 20.74 7.32
N ILE A 269 -0.33 19.78 8.09
CA ILE A 269 -0.97 19.31 9.33
C ILE A 269 -1.04 20.43 10.37
N GLU A 270 0.05 21.17 10.55
CA GLU A 270 0.10 22.30 11.47
C GLU A 270 -0.95 23.35 11.14
N ASN A 271 -1.03 23.75 9.88
CA ASN A 271 -1.94 24.81 9.41
C ASN A 271 -3.40 24.36 9.21
N THR A 272 -3.72 23.06 9.39
CA THR A 272 -5.08 22.52 9.27
C THR A 272 -5.53 21.84 10.56
N TYR A 273 -4.93 20.71 10.89
CA TYR A 273 -5.37 19.88 12.03
C TYR A 273 -4.94 20.45 13.38
N ALA A 274 -3.73 21.01 13.47
CA ALA A 274 -3.21 21.48 14.75
C ALA A 274 -3.77 22.85 15.15
N ILE A 275 -3.99 23.75 14.20
CA ILE A 275 -4.50 25.11 14.48
C ILE A 275 -5.89 25.10 15.12
N GLY A 276 -6.70 24.08 14.86
CA GLY A 276 -8.08 23.95 15.37
C GLY A 276 -8.22 23.14 16.67
N THR A 277 -7.11 22.58 17.19
CA THR A 277 -7.16 21.72 18.38
C THR A 277 -7.15 22.51 19.70
N LYS A 278 -7.87 22.00 20.68
CA LYS A 278 -7.82 22.46 22.07
C LYS A 278 -6.95 21.56 22.96
N ALA A 279 -6.35 20.53 22.39
CA ALA A 279 -5.55 19.58 23.13
C ALA A 279 -4.19 20.16 23.55
N ASN A 280 -3.72 19.78 24.74
CA ASN A 280 -2.39 20.17 25.24
C ASN A 280 -1.24 19.47 24.50
N SER A 281 -1.51 18.37 23.78
CA SER A 281 -0.52 17.62 23.03
C SER A 281 -1.04 17.31 21.62
N ILE A 282 -0.28 17.75 20.64
CA ILE A 282 -0.57 17.56 19.21
C ILE A 282 0.22 16.39 18.58
N LYS A 283 1.02 15.66 19.37
CA LYS A 283 1.88 14.58 18.85
C LYS A 283 1.11 13.53 18.05
N ALA A 284 -0.11 13.21 18.45
CA ALA A 284 -0.94 12.23 17.78
C ALA A 284 -1.39 12.67 16.38
N LEU A 285 -1.42 13.97 16.08
CA LEU A 285 -1.75 14.52 14.76
C LEU A 285 -0.65 14.22 13.71
N TYR A 286 0.55 13.86 14.16
CA TYR A 286 1.67 13.50 13.29
C TYR A 286 1.87 11.98 13.14
N ASP A 287 0.91 11.16 13.61
CA ASP A 287 0.89 9.73 13.33
C ASP A 287 0.77 9.49 11.82
N SER A 288 1.41 8.41 11.33
CA SER A 288 1.48 8.12 9.90
C SER A 288 0.11 8.02 9.23
N TYR A 289 -0.90 7.45 9.90
CA TYR A 289 -2.25 7.36 9.32
C TYR A 289 -2.94 8.74 9.22
N ILE A 290 -2.66 9.68 10.14
CA ILE A 290 -3.15 11.06 10.04
C ILE A 290 -2.45 11.80 8.89
N LYS A 291 -1.13 11.60 8.74
CA LYS A 291 -0.38 12.07 7.56
C LYS A 291 -0.98 11.54 6.27
N ALA A 292 -1.39 10.26 6.24
CA ALA A 292 -2.03 9.66 5.08
C ALA A 292 -3.34 10.34 4.71
N PHE A 293 -4.19 10.67 5.68
CA PHE A 293 -5.41 11.45 5.42
C PHE A 293 -5.09 12.84 4.86
N ARG A 294 -4.09 13.54 5.41
CA ARG A 294 -3.71 14.87 4.91
C ARG A 294 -3.17 14.77 3.48
N TRP A 295 -2.24 13.85 3.24
CA TRP A 295 -1.69 13.63 1.91
C TRP A 295 -2.79 13.27 0.89
N ALA A 296 -3.68 12.35 1.23
CA ALA A 296 -4.76 11.92 0.35
C ALA A 296 -5.76 13.06 0.07
N SER A 297 -6.09 13.88 1.10
CA SER A 297 -6.96 15.04 0.92
C SER A 297 -6.34 16.07 -0.02
N ASP A 298 -5.03 16.33 0.08
CA ASP A 298 -4.32 17.26 -0.80
C ASP A 298 -4.10 16.67 -2.21
N ARG A 299 -4.07 15.32 -2.34
CA ARG A 299 -3.91 14.62 -3.62
C ARG A 299 -5.17 14.65 -4.49
N ILE A 300 -6.35 14.68 -3.90
CA ILE A 300 -7.61 14.78 -4.64
C ILE A 300 -7.81 16.22 -5.11
N ASN A 301 -7.98 16.39 -6.41
CA ASN A 301 -8.26 17.69 -7.01
C ASN A 301 -9.64 18.20 -6.56
N PRO A 302 -9.74 19.34 -5.86
CA PRO A 302 -11.00 19.85 -5.35
C PRO A 302 -12.03 20.19 -6.46
N ASN A 303 -11.57 20.54 -7.65
CA ASN A 303 -12.44 20.88 -8.78
C ASN A 303 -13.04 19.63 -9.48
N GLN A 304 -12.45 18.46 -9.30
CA GLN A 304 -12.94 17.19 -9.86
C GLN A 304 -13.64 16.35 -8.80
N GLY A 305 -13.29 16.55 -7.53
CA GLY A 305 -13.72 15.73 -6.43
C GLY A 305 -13.10 14.35 -6.43
N GLY A 306 -13.50 13.55 -5.45
CA GLY A 306 -13.05 12.16 -5.31
C GLY A 306 -13.40 11.56 -3.96
N ILE A 307 -12.92 10.33 -3.78
CA ILE A 307 -13.24 9.50 -2.60
C ILE A 307 -11.95 8.96 -1.99
N ILE A 308 -11.86 9.00 -0.67
CA ILE A 308 -10.82 8.36 0.12
C ILE A 308 -11.48 7.26 0.96
N GLY A 309 -11.05 6.01 0.80
CA GLY A 309 -11.51 4.86 1.56
C GLY A 309 -10.36 4.19 2.30
N PHE A 310 -10.18 4.50 3.58
CA PHE A 310 -9.09 3.94 4.40
C PHE A 310 -9.61 3.08 5.53
N VAL A 311 -8.86 2.03 5.85
CA VAL A 311 -8.93 1.36 7.16
C VAL A 311 -7.75 1.83 7.99
N THR A 312 -8.00 2.33 9.21
CA THR A 312 -6.98 2.95 10.04
C THR A 312 -7.17 2.64 11.52
N ASN A 313 -6.21 3.09 12.33
CA ASN A 313 -6.41 3.24 13.76
C ASN A 313 -7.64 4.14 14.02
N GLY A 314 -8.61 3.63 14.79
CA GLY A 314 -9.87 4.31 15.10
C GLY A 314 -9.81 5.30 16.25
N THR A 315 -8.65 5.52 16.89
CA THR A 315 -8.53 6.45 18.04
C THR A 315 -8.83 7.90 17.67
N TRP A 316 -8.83 8.25 16.40
CA TRP A 316 -9.20 9.60 15.94
C TRP A 316 -10.69 9.93 16.16
N ILE A 317 -11.56 8.92 16.27
CA ILE A 317 -13.01 9.11 16.38
C ILE A 317 -13.37 9.87 17.66
N ASP A 318 -12.79 9.46 18.78
CA ASP A 318 -13.10 10.00 20.12
C ASP A 318 -11.88 10.55 20.88
N GLY A 319 -10.67 10.40 20.33
CA GLY A 319 -9.45 10.89 20.96
C GLY A 319 -9.44 12.41 21.16
N ASN A 320 -9.13 12.86 22.38
CA ASN A 320 -9.12 14.28 22.75
C ASN A 320 -8.16 15.11 21.88
N GLY A 321 -7.01 14.53 21.48
CA GLY A 321 -6.02 15.20 20.62
C GLY A 321 -6.37 15.26 19.14
N MET A 322 -7.54 14.74 18.75
CA MET A 322 -7.98 14.63 17.35
C MET A 322 -9.12 15.57 16.98
N ASP A 323 -9.49 16.48 17.87
CA ASP A 323 -10.59 17.41 17.63
C ASP A 323 -10.33 18.33 16.43
N GLY A 324 -9.10 18.81 16.27
CA GLY A 324 -8.71 19.63 15.11
C GLY A 324 -8.75 18.84 13.79
N PHE A 325 -8.33 17.56 13.79
CA PHE A 325 -8.49 16.68 12.65
C PHE A 325 -9.97 16.52 12.27
N ARG A 326 -10.83 16.14 13.24
CA ARG A 326 -12.26 15.97 12.98
C ARG A 326 -12.92 17.23 12.41
N LYS A 327 -12.64 18.40 12.99
CA LYS A 327 -13.16 19.68 12.48
C LYS A 327 -12.70 20.00 11.07
N THR A 328 -11.48 19.62 10.73
CA THR A 328 -10.93 19.89 9.39
C THR A 328 -11.57 18.98 8.34
N ILE A 329 -11.69 17.68 8.62
CA ILE A 329 -12.33 16.76 7.66
C ILE A 329 -13.83 17.11 7.46
N GLU A 330 -14.52 17.58 8.52
CA GLU A 330 -15.90 18.06 8.42
C GLU A 330 -16.04 19.28 7.48
N LYS A 331 -15.03 20.13 7.40
CA LYS A 331 -15.01 21.28 6.50
C LYS A 331 -14.56 20.96 5.07
N GLU A 332 -13.67 19.98 4.92
CA GLU A 332 -13.06 19.66 3.62
C GLU A 332 -13.86 18.65 2.80
N PHE A 333 -14.72 17.87 3.43
CA PHE A 333 -15.45 16.78 2.81
C PHE A 333 -16.96 16.93 2.90
N SER A 334 -17.63 16.76 1.79
CA SER A 334 -19.08 16.86 1.67
C SER A 334 -19.82 15.69 2.33
N SER A 335 -19.18 14.53 2.47
CA SER A 335 -19.75 13.36 3.15
C SER A 335 -18.66 12.58 3.87
N ILE A 336 -18.96 12.13 5.07
CA ILE A 336 -18.09 11.35 5.94
C ILE A 336 -18.83 10.11 6.39
N TYR A 337 -18.30 8.94 6.05
CA TYR A 337 -18.83 7.65 6.48
C TYR A 337 -17.81 6.98 7.37
N VAL A 338 -18.21 6.55 8.56
CA VAL A 338 -17.32 5.90 9.54
C VAL A 338 -17.96 4.59 9.99
N PHE A 339 -17.21 3.51 9.82
CA PHE A 339 -17.56 2.22 10.38
C PHE A 339 -16.53 1.83 11.45
N ASN A 340 -16.90 2.02 12.71
CA ASN A 340 -16.05 1.67 13.85
C ASN A 340 -16.09 0.16 14.08
N LEU A 341 -15.01 -0.53 13.70
CA LEU A 341 -14.85 -1.98 13.92
C LEU A 341 -14.51 -2.33 15.37
N ARG A 342 -14.20 -1.33 16.22
CA ARG A 342 -13.77 -1.51 17.61
C ARG A 342 -12.42 -2.22 17.71
N GLY A 343 -12.29 -3.19 18.64
CA GLY A 343 -11.06 -3.99 18.78
C GLY A 343 -10.02 -3.37 19.71
N ASN A 344 -10.38 -2.37 20.52
CA ASN A 344 -9.47 -1.71 21.45
C ASN A 344 -9.07 -2.65 22.60
N GLN A 345 -7.88 -3.25 22.50
CA GLN A 345 -7.31 -4.14 23.50
C GLN A 345 -6.40 -3.42 24.53
N ARG A 346 -6.40 -2.08 24.52
CA ARG A 346 -5.75 -1.25 25.57
C ARG A 346 -6.68 -1.01 26.76
N THR A 347 -7.97 -1.37 26.63
CA THR A 347 -8.95 -1.36 27.71
C THR A 347 -8.88 -2.66 28.50
N SER A 348 -9.45 -2.68 29.70
CA SER A 348 -9.51 -3.86 30.58
C SER A 348 -10.94 -4.16 31.05
N GLY A 349 -11.17 -5.38 31.54
CA GLY A 349 -12.44 -5.78 32.13
C GLY A 349 -13.58 -5.85 31.10
N GLU A 350 -14.74 -5.34 31.50
CA GLU A 350 -15.98 -5.37 30.70
C GLU A 350 -15.86 -4.55 29.40
N LEU A 351 -15.14 -3.45 29.42
CA LEU A 351 -14.89 -2.63 28.23
C LEU A 351 -14.13 -3.43 27.17
N SER A 352 -13.08 -4.16 27.55
CA SER A 352 -12.32 -5.00 26.62
C SER A 352 -13.17 -6.13 26.03
N ARG A 353 -14.13 -6.69 26.78
CA ARG A 353 -15.07 -7.69 26.25
C ARG A 353 -16.03 -7.09 25.24
N LYS A 354 -16.52 -5.86 25.45
CA LYS A 354 -17.39 -5.13 24.51
C LYS A 354 -16.67 -4.77 23.19
N GLU A 355 -15.34 -4.65 23.21
CA GLU A 355 -14.53 -4.41 22.02
C GLU A 355 -14.42 -5.61 21.07
N GLY A 356 -14.75 -6.84 21.51
CA GLY A 356 -14.89 -8.01 20.66
C GLY A 356 -13.60 -8.69 20.20
N GLY A 357 -12.44 -8.29 20.76
CA GLY A 357 -11.15 -8.88 20.37
C GLY A 357 -10.39 -8.05 19.31
N LYS A 358 -9.25 -8.57 18.86
CA LYS A 358 -8.42 -7.91 17.83
C LYS A 358 -9.04 -8.05 16.45
N ILE A 359 -9.09 -6.97 15.70
CA ILE A 359 -9.53 -6.98 14.29
C ILE A 359 -8.42 -7.50 13.38
N PHE A 360 -7.18 -7.05 13.61
CA PHE A 360 -6.01 -7.55 12.87
C PHE A 360 -5.24 -8.56 13.69
N GLY A 361 -4.92 -9.72 13.10
CA GLY A 361 -4.35 -10.87 13.80
C GLY A 361 -2.95 -10.67 14.40
N SER A 362 -2.16 -9.72 13.89
CA SER A 362 -0.79 -9.48 14.33
C SER A 362 -0.62 -8.15 15.05
N GLY A 363 -0.26 -8.20 16.34
CA GLY A 363 0.41 -7.12 17.08
C GLY A 363 -0.41 -5.90 17.50
N SER A 364 -1.29 -5.36 16.67
CA SER A 364 -2.01 -4.12 16.99
C SER A 364 -3.07 -4.33 18.09
N ARG A 365 -3.03 -3.46 19.11
CA ARG A 365 -4.03 -3.39 20.20
C ARG A 365 -4.94 -2.18 20.07
N THR A 366 -4.83 -1.43 18.97
CA THR A 366 -5.62 -0.23 18.72
C THR A 366 -6.98 -0.56 18.16
N PRO A 367 -8.02 0.25 18.42
CA PRO A 367 -9.30 0.12 17.73
C PRO A 367 -9.09 0.39 16.23
N ILE A 368 -9.93 -0.22 15.41
CA ILE A 368 -9.86 -0.09 13.96
C ILE A 368 -11.14 0.57 13.45
N ALA A 369 -10.98 1.47 12.49
CA ALA A 369 -12.12 2.09 11.81
C ALA A 369 -11.91 2.10 10.30
N ILE A 370 -13.00 1.88 9.57
CA ILE A 370 -13.09 2.17 8.14
C ILE A 370 -13.66 3.58 8.01
N THR A 371 -13.00 4.40 7.22
CA THR A 371 -13.40 5.78 6.98
C THR A 371 -13.49 6.03 5.48
N ILE A 372 -14.66 6.51 5.02
CA ILE A 372 -14.82 6.92 3.62
C ILE A 372 -15.17 8.41 3.62
N LEU A 373 -14.33 9.19 2.96
CA LEU A 373 -14.46 10.64 2.82
C LEU A 373 -14.76 10.99 1.37
N VAL A 374 -15.75 11.82 1.15
CA VAL A 374 -16.15 12.29 -0.19
C VAL A 374 -15.88 13.78 -0.30
N LYS A 375 -15.05 14.14 -1.25
CA LYS A 375 -14.83 15.54 -1.64
C LYS A 375 -15.61 15.79 -2.93
N HIS A 376 -16.73 16.50 -2.85
CA HIS A 376 -17.58 16.79 -4.01
C HIS A 376 -17.39 18.25 -4.43
N PRO A 377 -17.10 18.56 -5.72
CA PRO A 377 -16.82 19.92 -6.16
C PRO A 377 -18.01 20.89 -5.97
N ASP A 378 -19.23 20.39 -6.11
CA ASP A 378 -20.47 21.20 -6.09
C ASP A 378 -21.21 21.17 -4.75
N LYS A 379 -20.65 20.50 -3.74
CA LYS A 379 -21.23 20.40 -2.39
C LYS A 379 -20.22 20.90 -1.38
N PRO A 380 -20.56 21.91 -0.57
CA PRO A 380 -19.68 22.41 0.48
C PRO A 380 -19.48 21.38 1.58
#